data_df8d83cdd69ce5de79e4cda70eb1a9e5
#
_entry.id   df8d83cdd69ce5de79e4cda70eb1a9e5
#
_cell.length_a   1.000
_cell.length_b   1.000
_cell.length_c   1.000
_cell.angle_alpha   90.00
_cell.angle_beta   90.00
_cell.angle_gamma   90.00
#
_symmetry.space_group_name_H-M   'P 1'
#
loop_
_entity.id
_entity.type
_entity.pdbx_description
1 polymer ?
#
loop_
_entity_poly.entity_id
_entity_poly.type
_entity_poly.pdbx_seq_one_letter_code
_entity_poly.pdbx_strand_id
1 'polypeptide(L)'
;MPYEIILGRNEADKKAFGKRGLIYLGKSYVKMGQYTSLSNKIFMDVARSHVVLVAGKRGCLTGDSLVFTNKGYKEIKKFNESKDKILSFNKEKETFEWETAKLLQYPIKNEELLQIKLIDGRILNLTKEHPLLSSYGKYKFYRKACDLKNNDKIVLPTVLPKIKKNKESLTKKF
;
A
#
# COMPACT_ATOMS: atom_id res chain seq x y z
N MET A 1 -28.38 -22.00 -7.96
CA MET A 1 -28.46 -20.64 -8.55
C MET A 1 -27.46 -19.73 -7.87
N PRO A 2 -26.73 -18.87 -8.57
CA PRO A 2 -25.89 -17.88 -7.92
C PRO A 2 -26.77 -16.88 -7.15
N TYR A 3 -26.49 -16.68 -5.87
CA TYR A 3 -27.18 -15.71 -5.03
C TYR A 3 -26.31 -14.48 -4.81
N GLU A 4 -26.94 -13.33 -4.51
CA GLU A 4 -26.23 -12.10 -4.20
C GLU A 4 -25.85 -12.07 -2.71
N ILE A 5 -24.59 -11.77 -2.39
CA ILE A 5 -24.12 -11.60 -1.01
C ILE A 5 -24.17 -10.12 -0.71
N ILE A 6 -24.98 -9.74 0.29
CA ILE A 6 -25.11 -8.35 0.73
C ILE A 6 -24.50 -8.23 2.14
N LEU A 7 -23.39 -7.49 2.22
CA LEU A 7 -22.71 -7.22 3.50
C LEU A 7 -23.38 -6.04 4.21
N GLY A 8 -23.61 -6.20 5.52
CA GLY A 8 -24.15 -5.14 6.36
C GLY A 8 -25.68 -4.96 6.33
N ARG A 9 -26.44 -5.78 5.61
CA ARG A 9 -27.89 -5.66 5.48
C ARG A 9 -28.61 -6.83 6.18
N ASN A 10 -29.48 -6.52 7.12
CA ASN A 10 -30.37 -7.49 7.77
C ASN A 10 -31.65 -7.72 6.96
N GLU A 11 -32.50 -8.66 7.38
CA GLU A 11 -33.73 -9.00 6.65
C GLU A 11 -34.77 -7.87 6.66
N ALA A 12 -34.84 -7.07 7.75
CA ALA A 12 -35.73 -5.91 7.82
C ALA A 12 -35.32 -4.83 6.83
N ASP A 13 -34.00 -4.58 6.72
CA ASP A 13 -33.45 -3.61 5.77
C ASP A 13 -33.57 -4.11 4.31
N LYS A 14 -33.51 -5.42 4.07
CA LYS A 14 -33.80 -5.99 2.75
C LYS A 14 -35.24 -5.68 2.32
N LYS A 15 -36.21 -5.80 3.24
CA LYS A 15 -37.61 -5.45 2.98
C LYS A 15 -37.81 -3.96 2.74
N ALA A 16 -37.16 -3.11 3.56
CA ALA A 16 -37.33 -1.66 3.50
C ALA A 16 -36.66 -1.01 2.28
N PHE A 17 -35.46 -1.43 1.96
CA PHE A 17 -34.62 -0.78 0.94
C PHE A 17 -34.50 -1.56 -0.37
N GLY A 18 -34.83 -2.87 -0.39
CA GLY A 18 -34.68 -3.70 -1.56
C GLY A 18 -33.23 -3.70 -2.07
N LYS A 19 -33.02 -3.23 -3.31
CA LYS A 19 -31.68 -3.06 -3.90
C LYS A 19 -31.13 -1.63 -3.81
N ARG A 20 -31.85 -0.70 -3.20
CA ARG A 20 -31.38 0.69 -3.04
C ARG A 20 -30.24 0.75 -2.03
N GLY A 21 -29.27 1.63 -2.28
CA GLY A 21 -28.13 1.83 -1.39
C GLY A 21 -27.18 0.63 -1.33
N LEU A 22 -27.00 -0.11 -2.42
CA LEU A 22 -26.00 -1.15 -2.58
C LEU A 22 -24.86 -0.70 -3.48
N ILE A 23 -23.62 -0.84 -2.99
CA ILE A 23 -22.42 -0.67 -3.79
C ILE A 23 -21.89 -2.04 -4.20
N TYR A 24 -21.66 -2.25 -5.48
CA TYR A 24 -21.04 -3.46 -5.99
C TYR A 24 -19.55 -3.49 -5.67
N LEU A 25 -19.10 -4.50 -4.92
CA LEU A 25 -17.70 -4.69 -4.54
C LEU A 25 -16.94 -5.64 -5.48
N GLY A 26 -17.63 -6.60 -6.08
CA GLY A 26 -17.00 -7.61 -6.92
C GLY A 26 -17.73 -8.93 -6.88
N LYS A 27 -17.03 -10.00 -7.26
CA LYS A 27 -17.52 -11.37 -7.19
C LYS A 27 -16.71 -12.18 -6.20
N SER A 28 -17.35 -13.13 -5.52
CA SER A 28 -16.63 -14.10 -4.70
C SER A 28 -15.76 -15.01 -5.58
N TYR A 29 -14.61 -15.32 -5.02
CA TYR A 29 -13.61 -16.16 -5.66
C TYR A 29 -13.67 -17.54 -5.05
N VAL A 30 -13.83 -18.56 -5.86
CA VAL A 30 -13.86 -19.95 -5.44
C VAL A 30 -12.75 -20.72 -6.16
N LYS A 31 -11.81 -21.28 -5.38
CA LYS A 31 -10.77 -22.14 -5.91
C LYS A 31 -11.30 -23.57 -5.97
N MET A 32 -11.38 -24.13 -7.14
CA MET A 32 -11.83 -25.51 -7.41
C MET A 32 -10.64 -26.31 -7.99
N GLY A 33 -9.83 -26.90 -7.09
CA GLY A 33 -8.63 -27.62 -7.52
C GLY A 33 -7.63 -26.69 -8.21
N GLN A 34 -7.33 -26.96 -9.47
CA GLN A 34 -6.43 -26.14 -10.30
C GLN A 34 -7.12 -24.98 -10.99
N TYR A 35 -8.44 -24.91 -10.97
CA TYR A 35 -9.21 -23.86 -11.61
C TYR A 35 -9.79 -22.88 -10.61
N THR A 36 -9.95 -21.67 -11.06
CA THR A 36 -10.55 -20.58 -10.30
C THR A 36 -11.84 -20.15 -10.97
N SER A 37 -12.91 -20.05 -10.20
CA SER A 37 -14.19 -19.56 -10.68
C SER A 37 -14.61 -18.29 -9.92
N LEU A 38 -15.14 -17.32 -10.66
CA LEU A 38 -15.85 -16.18 -10.09
C LEU A 38 -17.30 -16.58 -9.88
N SER A 39 -17.73 -16.54 -8.63
CA SER A 39 -19.08 -16.98 -8.24
C SER A 39 -19.99 -15.77 -7.94
N ASN A 40 -20.57 -15.71 -6.75
CA ASN A 40 -21.62 -14.78 -6.37
C ASN A 40 -21.17 -13.31 -6.37
N LYS A 41 -22.06 -12.41 -6.77
CA LYS A 41 -21.84 -10.97 -6.65
C LYS A 41 -21.87 -10.56 -5.17
N ILE A 42 -20.93 -9.69 -4.78
CA ILE A 42 -20.81 -9.14 -3.43
C ILE A 42 -21.14 -7.66 -3.50
N PHE A 43 -22.08 -7.25 -2.66
CA PHE A 43 -22.49 -5.87 -2.48
C PHE A 43 -22.29 -5.44 -1.04
N MET A 44 -22.07 -4.15 -0.82
CA MET A 44 -22.05 -3.51 0.49
C MET A 44 -23.26 -2.59 0.62
N ASP A 45 -23.96 -2.67 1.76
CA ASP A 45 -25.03 -1.74 2.10
C ASP A 45 -24.43 -0.40 2.53
N VAL A 46 -24.92 0.70 1.92
CA VAL A 46 -24.59 2.08 2.30
C VAL A 46 -25.86 2.88 2.64
N ALA A 47 -27.03 2.24 2.70
CA ALA A 47 -28.25 2.89 3.14
C ALA A 47 -28.24 3.23 4.64
N ARG A 48 -27.36 2.59 5.42
CA ARG A 48 -27.10 2.87 6.82
C ARG A 48 -25.61 3.07 7.07
N SER A 49 -25.27 3.69 8.18
CA SER A 49 -23.88 3.83 8.61
C SER A 49 -23.29 2.48 9.04
N HIS A 50 -22.17 2.09 8.48
CA HIS A 50 -21.42 0.89 8.83
C HIS A 50 -19.98 1.22 9.15
N VAL A 51 -19.39 0.49 10.09
CA VAL A 51 -17.94 0.46 10.28
C VAL A 51 -17.41 -0.72 9.47
N VAL A 52 -16.63 -0.43 8.44
CA VAL A 52 -16.04 -1.46 7.58
C VAL A 52 -14.55 -1.56 7.89
N LEU A 53 -14.13 -2.71 8.43
CA LEU A 53 -12.72 -3.05 8.58
C LEU A 53 -12.27 -3.82 7.34
N VAL A 54 -11.43 -3.19 6.52
CA VAL A 54 -10.77 -3.86 5.41
C VAL A 54 -9.41 -4.32 5.89
N ALA A 55 -9.27 -5.61 6.19
CA ALA A 55 -8.01 -6.23 6.52
C ALA A 55 -7.48 -6.98 5.29
N GLY A 56 -6.28 -6.65 4.88
CA GLY A 56 -5.61 -7.32 3.76
C GLY A 56 -4.11 -7.28 3.97
N LYS A 57 -3.43 -8.38 3.64
CA LYS A 57 -1.99 -8.42 3.64
C LYS A 57 -1.52 -7.67 2.40
N ARG A 58 -1.16 -6.40 2.58
CA ARG A 58 -0.39 -5.67 1.58
C ARG A 58 1.08 -5.99 1.82
N GLY A 59 1.86 -6.05 0.75
CA GLY A 59 3.29 -6.31 0.87
C GLY A 59 3.98 -5.36 1.85
N CYS A 60 4.89 -5.89 2.66
CA CYS A 60 5.62 -5.16 3.67
C CYS A 60 7.08 -4.96 3.26
N LEU A 61 7.69 -3.89 3.78
CA LEU A 61 9.13 -3.67 3.81
C LEU A 61 9.70 -4.16 5.12
N THR A 62 10.98 -4.54 5.14
CA THR A 62 11.68 -4.83 6.40
C THR A 62 11.86 -3.57 7.23
N GLY A 63 11.88 -3.70 8.55
CA GLY A 63 11.91 -2.55 9.48
C GLY A 63 13.19 -1.69 9.39
N ASP A 64 14.26 -2.24 8.82
CA ASP A 64 15.53 -1.55 8.53
C ASP A 64 15.54 -0.82 7.18
N SER A 65 14.51 -1.00 6.35
CA SER A 65 14.37 -0.26 5.10
C SER A 65 14.38 1.25 5.34
N LEU A 66 15.15 1.96 4.54
CA LEU A 66 15.27 3.41 4.65
C LEU A 66 14.14 4.11 3.89
N VAL A 67 13.44 5.00 4.58
CA VAL A 67 12.46 5.91 3.99
C VAL A 67 12.97 7.34 4.05
N PHE A 68 12.66 8.13 3.01
CA PHE A 68 13.06 9.53 2.98
C PHE A 68 11.99 10.40 3.61
N THR A 69 12.36 11.06 4.70
CA THR A 69 11.47 11.92 5.49
C THR A 69 11.86 13.38 5.37
N ASN A 70 11.02 14.28 5.85
CA ASN A 70 11.31 15.72 5.94
C ASN A 70 12.51 16.04 6.86
N LYS A 71 13.08 15.04 7.53
CA LYS A 71 14.28 15.15 8.39
C LYS A 71 15.46 14.32 7.85
N GLY A 72 15.36 13.73 6.69
CA GLY A 72 16.36 12.88 6.09
C GLY A 72 15.96 11.40 6.03
N TYR A 73 16.91 10.56 5.67
CA TYR A 73 16.72 9.13 5.67
C TYR A 73 16.56 8.60 7.09
N LYS A 74 15.59 7.73 7.27
CA LYS A 74 15.27 7.08 8.53
C LYS A 74 14.86 5.63 8.27
N GLU A 75 15.26 4.70 9.15
CA GLU A 75 14.72 3.34 9.14
C GLU A 75 13.20 3.39 9.38
N ILE A 76 12.43 2.65 8.58
CA ILE A 76 10.96 2.71 8.63
C ILE A 76 10.42 2.39 10.03
N LYS A 77 11.05 1.46 10.77
CA LYS A 77 10.66 1.11 12.15
C LYS A 77 10.79 2.28 13.15
N LYS A 78 11.59 3.30 12.81
CA LYS A 78 11.82 4.51 13.64
C LYS A 78 10.98 5.71 13.17
N PHE A 79 10.09 5.51 12.20
CA PHE A 79 9.21 6.57 11.72
C PHE A 79 8.25 7.03 12.82
N ASN A 80 8.13 8.34 13.00
CA ASN A 80 7.24 8.94 13.99
C ASN A 80 6.08 9.66 13.29
N GLU A 81 4.88 9.11 13.39
CA GLU A 81 3.68 9.59 12.70
C GLU A 81 3.32 11.06 12.99
N SER A 82 3.62 11.53 14.21
CA SER A 82 3.30 12.91 14.63
C SER A 82 4.33 13.94 14.18
N LYS A 83 5.56 13.53 13.89
CA LYS A 83 6.70 14.43 13.65
C LYS A 83 7.34 14.31 12.28
N ASP A 84 7.12 13.20 11.62
CA ASP A 84 7.75 12.88 10.33
C ASP A 84 6.72 12.91 9.20
N LYS A 85 7.15 13.45 8.07
CA LYS A 85 6.42 13.35 6.80
C LYS A 85 7.26 12.51 5.83
N ILE A 86 6.63 11.69 5.04
CA ILE A 86 7.29 10.87 4.03
C ILE A 86 7.20 11.53 2.66
N LEU A 87 8.25 11.42 1.86
CA LEU A 87 8.20 11.83 0.46
C LEU A 87 7.42 10.79 -0.34
N SER A 88 6.28 11.18 -0.87
CA SER A 88 5.39 10.35 -1.67
C SER A 88 5.33 10.83 -3.11
N PHE A 89 5.12 9.92 -4.06
CA PHE A 89 4.91 10.26 -5.46
C PHE A 89 3.42 10.32 -5.80
N ASN A 90 2.95 11.51 -6.15
CA ASN A 90 1.60 11.70 -6.67
C ASN A 90 1.59 11.31 -8.15
N LYS A 91 0.93 10.20 -8.47
CA LYS A 91 0.88 9.65 -9.82
C LYS A 91 0.09 10.51 -10.80
N GLU A 92 -0.94 11.22 -10.34
CA GLU A 92 -1.81 12.05 -11.18
C GLU A 92 -1.11 13.34 -11.59
N LYS A 93 -0.45 13.98 -10.63
CA LYS A 93 0.31 15.22 -10.85
C LYS A 93 1.75 14.98 -11.32
N GLU A 94 2.22 13.74 -11.29
CA GLU A 94 3.61 13.33 -11.55
C GLU A 94 4.65 14.09 -10.70
N THR A 95 4.29 14.47 -9.47
CA THR A 95 5.12 15.25 -8.55
C THR A 95 5.40 14.51 -7.26
N PHE A 96 6.47 14.89 -6.57
CA PHE A 96 6.74 14.42 -5.22
C PHE A 96 6.18 15.40 -4.20
N GLU A 97 5.42 14.87 -3.24
CA GLU A 97 4.74 15.62 -2.19
C GLU A 97 5.08 15.06 -0.81
N TRP A 98 5.11 15.93 0.21
CA TRP A 98 5.30 15.53 1.60
C TRP A 98 3.97 15.12 2.21
N GLU A 99 3.83 13.84 2.56
CA GLU A 99 2.61 13.26 3.09
C GLU A 99 2.77 12.79 4.53
N THR A 100 1.68 12.86 5.29
CA THR A 100 1.56 12.18 6.57
C THR A 100 1.31 10.70 6.33
N ALA A 101 1.91 9.84 7.16
CA ALA A 101 1.75 8.39 7.02
C ALA A 101 1.55 7.72 8.39
N LYS A 102 0.88 6.59 8.39
CA LYS A 102 0.78 5.70 9.56
C LYS A 102 1.76 4.55 9.40
N LEU A 103 2.47 4.24 10.47
CA LEU A 103 3.35 3.08 10.53
C LEU A 103 2.58 1.87 11.05
N LEU A 104 2.33 0.91 10.19
CA LEU A 104 1.74 -0.37 10.57
C LEU A 104 2.86 -1.42 10.64
N GLN A 105 3.03 -2.04 11.80
CA GLN A 105 4.03 -3.06 12.03
C GLN A 105 3.35 -4.41 12.24
N TYR A 106 3.82 -5.42 11.52
CA TYR A 106 3.31 -6.77 11.64
C TYR A 106 4.48 -7.73 11.88
N PRO A 107 4.38 -8.66 12.84
CA PRO A 107 5.38 -9.71 12.99
C PRO A 107 5.34 -10.63 11.77
N ILE A 108 6.47 -10.78 11.10
CA ILE A 108 6.62 -11.72 10.00
C ILE A 108 6.99 -13.07 10.61
N LYS A 109 6.07 -14.03 10.50
CA LYS A 109 6.33 -15.44 10.90
C LYS A 109 6.33 -16.28 9.62
N ASN A 110 7.45 -16.96 9.36
CA ASN A 110 7.59 -17.93 8.25
C ASN A 110 7.26 -17.40 6.84
N GLU A 111 7.59 -16.14 6.57
CA GLU A 111 7.43 -15.57 5.22
C GLU A 111 8.76 -15.41 4.53
N GLU A 112 8.79 -15.79 3.26
CA GLU A 112 9.91 -15.53 2.40
C GLU A 112 9.99 -14.06 2.04
N LEU A 113 11.16 -13.47 2.24
CA LEU A 113 11.49 -12.13 1.76
C LEU A 113 12.17 -12.22 0.40
N LEU A 114 11.84 -11.28 -0.47
CA LEU A 114 12.56 -11.06 -1.70
C LEU A 114 13.59 -9.97 -1.50
N GLN A 115 14.79 -10.18 -2.02
CA GLN A 115 15.81 -9.16 -2.13
C GLN A 115 15.90 -8.68 -3.58
N ILE A 116 15.62 -7.41 -3.82
CA ILE A 116 15.75 -6.79 -5.13
C ILE A 116 16.97 -5.88 -5.10
N LYS A 117 17.94 -6.16 -5.94
CA LYS A 117 19.11 -5.32 -6.14
C LYS A 117 18.92 -4.46 -7.38
N LEU A 118 18.99 -3.15 -7.20
CA LEU A 118 18.92 -2.19 -8.29
C LEU A 118 20.28 -1.99 -8.94
N ILE A 119 20.28 -1.49 -10.17
CA ILE A 119 21.53 -1.24 -10.94
C ILE A 119 22.45 -0.21 -10.28
N ASP A 120 21.90 0.69 -9.49
CA ASP A 120 22.65 1.70 -8.72
C ASP A 120 23.18 1.17 -7.36
N GLY A 121 23.03 -0.13 -7.10
CA GLY A 121 23.51 -0.80 -5.89
C GLY A 121 22.54 -0.78 -4.71
N ARG A 122 21.43 -0.06 -4.78
CA ARG A 122 20.42 -0.09 -3.72
C ARG A 122 19.79 -1.47 -3.60
N ILE A 123 19.50 -1.89 -2.38
CA ILE A 123 18.91 -3.17 -2.06
C ILE A 123 17.58 -2.92 -1.35
N LEU A 124 16.54 -3.62 -1.80
CA LEU A 124 15.21 -3.62 -1.19
C LEU A 124 14.91 -5.02 -0.66
N ASN A 125 14.64 -5.14 0.64
CA ASN A 125 14.18 -6.37 1.26
C ASN A 125 12.69 -6.22 1.59
N LEU A 126 11.85 -7.06 1.00
CA LEU A 126 10.41 -6.88 1.05
C LEU A 126 9.67 -8.21 0.83
N THR A 127 8.40 -8.24 1.16
CA THR A 127 7.56 -9.41 0.90
C THR A 127 7.19 -9.55 -0.57
N LYS A 128 6.87 -10.76 -1.02
CA LYS A 128 6.52 -11.08 -2.43
C LYS A 128 5.40 -10.19 -2.99
N GLU A 129 4.43 -9.83 -2.13
CA GLU A 129 3.24 -9.06 -2.52
C GLU A 129 3.44 -7.54 -2.51
N HIS A 130 4.64 -7.05 -2.15
CA HIS A 130 4.89 -5.60 -2.05
C HIS A 130 4.74 -4.91 -3.42
N PRO A 131 3.88 -3.88 -3.53
CA PRO A 131 3.69 -3.16 -4.78
C PRO A 131 4.83 -2.18 -5.02
N LEU A 132 5.52 -2.32 -6.14
CA LEU A 132 6.54 -1.39 -6.61
C LEU A 132 6.06 -0.63 -7.84
N LEU A 133 6.28 0.69 -7.85
CA LEU A 133 5.95 1.51 -9.00
C LEU A 133 6.95 1.24 -10.13
N SER A 134 6.47 0.63 -11.18
CA SER A 134 7.25 0.24 -12.36
C SER A 134 6.89 1.10 -13.55
N SER A 135 7.76 1.18 -14.55
CA SER A 135 7.51 1.89 -15.80
C SER A 135 7.78 1.02 -17.02
N TYR A 136 6.94 1.18 -18.04
CA TYR A 136 7.14 0.65 -19.38
C TYR A 136 6.87 1.76 -20.40
N GLY A 137 7.91 2.23 -21.06
CA GLY A 137 7.82 3.43 -21.87
C GLY A 137 7.37 4.64 -21.03
N LYS A 138 6.28 5.30 -21.42
CA LYS A 138 5.67 6.42 -20.69
C LYS A 138 4.66 5.99 -19.61
N TYR A 139 4.31 4.71 -19.56
CA TYR A 139 3.30 4.22 -18.62
C TYR A 139 3.92 3.88 -17.28
N LYS A 140 3.25 4.30 -16.18
CA LYS A 140 3.62 4.00 -14.80
C LYS A 140 2.50 3.20 -14.14
N PHE A 141 2.83 2.07 -13.53
CA PHE A 141 1.87 1.16 -12.90
C PHE A 141 2.51 0.40 -11.74
N TYR A 142 1.68 -0.01 -10.79
CA TYR A 142 2.15 -0.84 -9.70
C TYR A 142 2.21 -2.30 -10.11
N ARG A 143 3.32 -2.96 -9.75
CA ARG A 143 3.55 -4.37 -9.94
C ARG A 143 4.01 -5.00 -8.63
N LYS A 144 3.58 -6.22 -8.34
CA LYS A 144 4.05 -6.96 -7.17
C LYS A 144 5.53 -7.30 -7.33
N ALA A 145 6.25 -7.36 -6.21
CA ALA A 145 7.67 -7.69 -6.23
C ALA A 145 7.97 -9.04 -6.88
N CYS A 146 7.12 -10.05 -6.63
CA CYS A 146 7.26 -11.38 -7.24
C CYS A 146 7.05 -11.42 -8.76
N ASP A 147 6.37 -10.42 -9.33
CA ASP A 147 6.09 -10.36 -10.77
C ASP A 147 7.17 -9.58 -11.54
N LEU A 148 8.16 -9.02 -10.84
CA LEU A 148 9.28 -8.31 -11.47
C LEU A 148 10.26 -9.29 -12.09
N LYS A 149 10.76 -8.92 -13.26
CA LYS A 149 11.78 -9.65 -14.00
C LYS A 149 13.06 -8.82 -14.07
N ASN A 150 14.16 -9.49 -14.38
CA ASN A 150 15.41 -8.79 -14.68
C ASN A 150 15.18 -7.78 -15.82
N ASN A 151 15.73 -6.58 -15.65
CA ASN A 151 15.60 -5.43 -16.54
C ASN A 151 14.25 -4.68 -16.47
N ASP A 152 13.34 -5.05 -15.61
CA ASP A 152 12.18 -4.20 -15.31
C ASP A 152 12.62 -2.88 -14.67
N LYS A 153 11.96 -1.78 -15.05
CA LYS A 153 12.29 -0.44 -14.56
C LYS A 153 11.42 -0.07 -13.37
N ILE A 154 12.05 0.28 -12.25
CA ILE A 154 11.38 0.80 -11.06
C ILE A 154 11.49 2.33 -11.08
N VAL A 155 10.39 3.01 -10.80
CA VAL A 155 10.34 4.48 -10.75
C VAL A 155 10.97 4.94 -9.43
N LEU A 156 12.00 5.77 -9.55
CA LEU A 156 12.74 6.33 -8.41
C LEU A 156 12.86 7.84 -8.58
N PRO A 157 12.94 8.62 -7.49
CA PRO A 157 13.23 10.03 -7.57
C PRO A 157 14.66 10.23 -8.07
N THR A 158 14.84 11.02 -9.12
CA THR A 158 16.17 11.40 -9.64
C THR A 158 16.80 12.52 -8.81
N VAL A 159 15.97 13.40 -8.26
CA VAL A 159 16.41 14.50 -7.40
C VAL A 159 15.56 14.49 -6.14
N LEU A 160 16.21 14.47 -5.00
CA LEU A 160 15.52 14.58 -3.72
C LEU A 160 15.44 16.05 -3.29
N PRO A 161 14.32 16.48 -2.67
CA PRO A 161 14.21 17.85 -2.16
C PRO A 161 15.24 18.12 -1.07
N LYS A 162 15.79 19.33 -1.07
CA LYS A 162 16.71 19.76 -0.02
C LYS A 162 15.97 19.85 1.31
N ILE A 163 16.52 19.18 2.33
CA ILE A 163 16.01 19.28 3.69
C ILE A 163 16.59 20.53 4.31
N LYS A 164 15.75 21.43 4.82
CA LYS A 164 16.19 22.53 5.66
C LYS A 164 16.73 21.94 6.95
N LYS A 165 18.04 21.89 7.11
CA LYS A 165 18.64 21.61 8.42
C LYS A 165 18.23 22.77 9.32
N ASN A 166 17.41 22.50 10.34
CA ASN A 166 17.33 23.41 11.47
C ASN A 166 18.76 23.55 12.02
N LYS A 167 19.30 24.73 11.97
CA LYS A 167 20.52 25.07 12.74
C LYS A 167 20.14 24.94 14.20
N GLU A 168 20.24 23.74 14.77
CA GLU A 168 20.41 23.61 16.20
C GLU A 168 21.75 24.30 16.51
N SER A 169 21.65 25.40 17.20
CA SER A 169 22.80 26.14 17.70
C SER A 169 23.66 25.16 18.50
N LEU A 170 24.82 24.83 17.95
CA LEU A 170 25.90 24.26 18.71
C LEU A 170 26.38 25.36 19.68
N THR A 171 25.69 25.53 20.79
CA THR A 171 26.25 26.21 21.96
C THR A 171 27.34 25.28 22.48
N LYS A 172 28.58 25.52 22.03
CA LYS A 172 29.78 25.05 22.71
C LYS A 172 29.72 25.58 24.12
N LYS A 173 29.43 24.71 25.10
CA LYS A 173 29.85 24.97 26.48
C LYS A 173 31.35 24.68 26.54
N PHE A 174 32.12 25.73 26.71
CA PHE A 174 33.49 25.64 27.22
C PHE A 174 33.44 25.35 28.72
#